data_53ef3679de5fbb331a197b5375956bf9
#
_entry.id   53ef3679de5fbb331a197b5375956bf9
#
_cell.length_a   1.000
_cell.length_b   1.000
_cell.length_c   1.000
_cell.angle_alpha   90.00
_cell.angle_beta   90.00
_cell.angle_gamma   90.00
#
_symmetry.space_group_name_H-M   'P 1'
#
loop_
_entity.id
_entity.type
_entity.pdbx_description
1 polymer ?
#
loop_
_entity_poly.entity_id
_entity_poly.type
_entity_poly.pdbx_seq_one_letter_code
_entity_poly.pdbx_strand_id
1 'polypeptide(L)'
;IWYTGIIEHASQTDYRRYNIRPDHPAIVKGKAGSPYAIKDYYDVDPDLATDVPGRMKEFENLVSRTHRAGLKVIIDFVPNHVARQYHSDAQPDGTTQLGANDDPNYSFSPYNNFYYIPQSELHGQFDMTGNALEPYHEFPAKATGNNRFDAYPNINDWYETVKLNYGVDYQNGGTCHFSPTPDTWTKMLDILLFWSSKNIDGFRCDM
;
A
#
# COMPACT_ATOMS: atom_id res chain seq x y z
N ILE A 1 19.11 -13.93 -1.52
CA ILE A 1 17.74 -14.46 -1.63
C ILE A 1 16.78 -13.28 -1.77
N TRP A 2 15.82 -13.42 -2.64
CA TRP A 2 14.70 -12.49 -2.78
C TRP A 2 13.48 -13.09 -2.08
N TYR A 3 12.99 -12.40 -1.05
CA TYR A 3 11.77 -12.72 -0.33
C TYR A 3 10.62 -11.85 -0.82
N THR A 4 9.61 -12.46 -1.40
CA THR A 4 8.40 -11.79 -1.95
C THR A 4 7.32 -11.69 -0.89
N GLY A 5 6.55 -10.58 -0.89
CA GLY A 5 5.36 -10.43 -0.05
C GLY A 5 5.64 -10.29 1.45
N ILE A 6 6.83 -9.78 1.83
CA ILE A 6 7.18 -9.57 3.24
C ILE A 6 6.39 -8.42 3.87
N ILE A 7 6.24 -7.32 3.14
CA ILE A 7 5.52 -6.13 3.63
C ILE A 7 4.02 -6.45 3.69
N GLU A 8 3.35 -6.03 4.76
CA GLU A 8 1.93 -6.32 4.97
C GLU A 8 1.08 -5.83 3.80
N HIS A 9 0.30 -6.73 3.24
CA HIS A 9 -0.63 -6.45 2.14
C HIS A 9 -2.08 -6.74 2.54
N ALA A 10 -3.03 -6.20 1.78
CA ALA A 10 -4.45 -6.40 2.05
C ALA A 10 -4.84 -7.87 1.89
N SER A 11 -5.49 -8.43 2.92
CA SER A 11 -5.97 -9.81 2.94
C SER A 11 -7.34 -9.93 3.62
N GLN A 12 -8.01 -11.07 3.43
CA GLN A 12 -9.27 -11.36 4.12
C GLN A 12 -9.07 -12.17 5.41
N THR A 13 -7.83 -12.39 5.85
CA THR A 13 -7.55 -13.04 7.12
C THR A 13 -7.92 -12.12 8.28
N ASP A 14 -8.61 -12.65 9.28
CA ASP A 14 -9.07 -11.84 10.42
C ASP A 14 -8.01 -11.77 11.52
N TYR A 15 -7.35 -10.64 11.62
CA TYR A 15 -6.35 -10.33 12.65
C TYR A 15 -6.80 -9.28 13.66
N ARG A 16 -8.11 -8.97 13.76
CA ARG A 16 -8.65 -7.97 14.71
C ARG A 16 -8.25 -8.24 16.16
N ARG A 17 -8.07 -9.51 16.55
CA ARG A 17 -7.57 -9.87 17.89
C ARG A 17 -6.16 -9.36 18.20
N TYR A 18 -5.42 -8.95 17.17
CA TYR A 18 -4.09 -8.36 17.28
C TYR A 18 -4.07 -6.87 16.93
N ASN A 19 -5.24 -6.23 16.91
CA ASN A 19 -5.46 -4.83 16.54
C ASN A 19 -5.10 -4.49 15.08
N ILE A 20 -5.01 -5.48 14.21
CA ILE A 20 -4.82 -5.25 12.77
C ILE A 20 -6.20 -5.04 12.15
N ARG A 21 -6.37 -3.90 11.48
CA ARG A 21 -7.63 -3.52 10.85
C ARG A 21 -7.96 -4.48 9.69
N PRO A 22 -9.20 -5.04 9.63
CA PRO A 22 -9.60 -5.88 8.51
C PRO A 22 -9.80 -5.07 7.23
N ASP A 23 -9.50 -5.69 6.09
CA ASP A 23 -9.83 -5.14 4.77
C ASP A 23 -11.23 -5.56 4.32
N HIS A 24 -11.89 -4.70 3.54
CA HIS A 24 -13.19 -5.04 2.98
C HIS A 24 -13.02 -6.06 1.84
N PRO A 25 -13.74 -7.20 1.86
CA PRO A 25 -13.49 -8.30 0.93
C PRO A 25 -13.73 -7.94 -0.55
N ALA A 26 -14.57 -6.95 -0.84
CA ALA A 26 -14.81 -6.48 -2.22
C ALA A 26 -13.57 -5.88 -2.90
N ILE A 27 -12.61 -5.40 -2.11
CA ILE A 27 -11.39 -4.75 -2.61
C ILE A 27 -10.11 -5.52 -2.26
N VAL A 28 -10.24 -6.83 -2.08
CA VAL A 28 -9.13 -7.77 -1.90
C VAL A 28 -9.27 -8.89 -2.91
N LYS A 29 -8.24 -9.16 -3.71
CA LYS A 29 -8.25 -10.24 -4.71
C LYS A 29 -8.06 -11.60 -4.05
N GLY A 30 -9.15 -12.36 -3.94
CA GLY A 30 -9.16 -13.66 -3.25
C GLY A 30 -8.98 -13.50 -1.73
N LYS A 31 -8.71 -14.60 -1.01
CA LYS A 31 -8.55 -14.56 0.44
C LYS A 31 -7.20 -14.00 0.88
N ALA A 32 -6.15 -14.44 0.23
CA ALA A 32 -4.79 -14.04 0.56
C ALA A 32 -4.42 -12.62 0.06
N GLY A 33 -5.22 -12.05 -0.84
CA GLY A 33 -4.91 -10.76 -1.46
C GLY A 33 -3.78 -10.84 -2.47
N SER A 34 -3.26 -9.67 -2.82
CA SER A 34 -2.09 -9.52 -3.68
C SER A 34 -0.90 -9.03 -2.87
N PRO A 35 0.27 -9.67 -2.92
CA PRO A 35 1.47 -9.19 -2.22
C PRO A 35 1.95 -7.82 -2.70
N TYR A 36 1.36 -7.29 -3.77
CA TYR A 36 1.63 -5.96 -4.29
C TYR A 36 0.58 -4.90 -3.88
N ALA A 37 -0.52 -5.30 -3.23
CA ALA A 37 -1.49 -4.37 -2.63
C ALA A 37 -1.09 -4.05 -1.19
N ILE A 38 -0.03 -3.27 -1.00
CA ILE A 38 0.54 -2.96 0.31
C ILE A 38 -0.46 -2.21 1.17
N LYS A 39 -0.76 -2.75 2.34
CA LYS A 39 -1.66 -2.18 3.34
C LYS A 39 -0.94 -1.39 4.42
N ASP A 40 0.21 -1.88 4.87
CA ASP A 40 1.07 -1.22 5.84
C ASP A 40 2.55 -1.35 5.41
N TYR A 41 3.18 -0.23 5.08
CA TYR A 41 4.60 -0.26 4.72
C TYR A 41 5.56 -0.48 5.89
N TYR A 42 5.10 -0.37 7.12
CA TYR A 42 5.95 -0.46 8.31
C TYR A 42 5.84 -1.81 9.03
N ASP A 43 5.10 -2.75 8.44
CA ASP A 43 4.89 -4.05 9.07
C ASP A 43 5.13 -5.24 8.14
N VAL A 44 5.35 -6.38 8.77
CA VAL A 44 5.46 -7.70 8.12
C VAL A 44 4.07 -8.30 7.99
N ASP A 45 3.81 -8.93 6.85
CA ASP A 45 2.54 -9.61 6.61
C ASP A 45 2.26 -10.67 7.69
N PRO A 46 1.14 -10.57 8.42
CA PRO A 46 0.82 -11.47 9.52
C PRO A 46 0.55 -12.92 9.09
N ASP A 47 0.17 -13.15 7.81
CA ASP A 47 -0.02 -14.50 7.27
C ASP A 47 1.31 -15.29 7.17
N LEU A 48 2.45 -14.60 7.20
CA LEU A 48 3.78 -15.22 7.18
C LEU A 48 4.31 -15.61 8.57
N ALA A 49 3.68 -15.13 9.64
CA ALA A 49 4.20 -15.29 10.99
C ALA A 49 3.61 -16.51 11.73
N THR A 50 4.45 -17.17 12.50
CA THR A 50 4.01 -18.17 13.48
C THR A 50 3.45 -17.48 14.74
N ASP A 51 4.09 -16.39 15.16
CA ASP A 51 3.66 -15.51 16.24
C ASP A 51 3.34 -14.11 15.68
N VAL A 52 2.05 -13.83 15.45
CA VAL A 52 1.61 -12.59 14.81
C VAL A 52 2.11 -11.33 15.55
N PRO A 53 2.05 -11.20 16.89
CA PRO A 53 2.65 -10.07 17.59
C PRO A 53 4.17 -9.96 17.40
N GLY A 54 4.86 -11.08 17.22
CA GLY A 54 6.30 -11.15 17.06
C GLY A 54 6.77 -11.13 15.59
N ARG A 55 5.89 -10.89 14.59
CA ARG A 55 6.17 -11.03 13.16
C ARG A 55 7.41 -10.26 12.66
N MET A 56 7.60 -9.05 13.10
CA MET A 56 8.79 -8.27 12.78
C MET A 56 10.06 -8.93 13.31
N LYS A 57 10.02 -9.47 14.52
CA LYS A 57 11.14 -10.19 15.12
C LYS A 57 11.43 -11.51 14.42
N GLU A 58 10.41 -12.22 13.95
CA GLU A 58 10.59 -13.43 13.13
C GLU A 58 11.29 -13.09 11.81
N PHE A 59 10.91 -11.98 11.16
CA PHE A 59 11.57 -11.49 9.95
C PHE A 59 13.04 -11.11 10.21
N GLU A 60 13.34 -10.32 11.25
CA GLU A 60 14.72 -9.98 11.61
C GLU A 60 15.57 -11.24 11.88
N ASN A 61 14.99 -12.26 12.50
CA ASN A 61 15.64 -13.54 12.70
C ASN A 61 15.87 -14.29 11.37
N LEU A 62 14.94 -14.19 10.41
CA LEU A 62 15.10 -14.74 9.06
C LEU A 62 16.28 -14.07 8.34
N VAL A 63 16.35 -12.74 8.36
CA VAL A 63 17.47 -11.97 7.80
C VAL A 63 18.80 -12.44 8.41
N SER A 64 18.86 -12.52 9.74
CA SER A 64 20.05 -12.99 10.46
C SER A 64 20.47 -14.42 10.08
N ARG A 65 19.52 -15.35 9.92
CA ARG A 65 19.81 -16.73 9.48
C ARG A 65 20.35 -16.77 8.06
N THR A 66 19.76 -15.96 7.17
CA THR A 66 20.18 -15.85 5.77
C THR A 66 21.61 -15.33 5.67
N HIS A 67 21.95 -14.30 6.43
CA HIS A 67 23.33 -13.78 6.49
C HIS A 67 24.33 -14.78 7.06
N ARG A 68 23.96 -15.53 8.11
CA ARG A 68 24.84 -16.61 8.62
C ARG A 68 25.10 -17.72 7.61
N ALA A 69 24.20 -17.93 6.65
CA ALA A 69 24.41 -18.84 5.53
C ALA A 69 25.24 -18.24 4.38
N GLY A 70 25.78 -17.03 4.56
CA GLY A 70 26.57 -16.32 3.54
C GLY A 70 25.74 -15.74 2.39
N LEU A 71 24.45 -15.58 2.57
CA LEU A 71 23.52 -15.09 1.55
C LEU A 71 23.05 -13.68 1.89
N LYS A 72 22.69 -12.90 0.86
CA LYS A 72 22.10 -11.57 0.96
C LYS A 72 20.58 -11.63 0.89
N VAL A 73 19.93 -10.62 1.48
CA VAL A 73 18.47 -10.49 1.54
C VAL A 73 18.00 -9.30 0.70
N ILE A 74 17.08 -9.57 -0.22
CA ILE A 74 16.34 -8.56 -0.98
C ILE A 74 14.85 -8.77 -0.70
N ILE A 75 14.10 -7.69 -0.51
CA ILE A 75 12.62 -7.73 -0.39
C ILE A 75 11.98 -6.91 -1.51
N ASP A 76 10.70 -7.18 -1.80
CA ASP A 76 9.92 -6.33 -2.69
C ASP A 76 9.63 -4.97 -2.04
N PHE A 77 9.68 -3.94 -2.87
CA PHE A 77 9.18 -2.61 -2.56
C PHE A 77 8.27 -2.15 -3.70
N VAL A 78 7.04 -1.76 -3.39
CA VAL A 78 6.00 -1.41 -4.37
C VAL A 78 5.74 0.09 -4.35
N PRO A 79 6.48 0.91 -5.11
CA PRO A 79 6.34 2.37 -5.04
C PRO A 79 5.22 2.93 -5.91
N ASN A 80 4.59 2.14 -6.79
CA ASN A 80 3.60 2.63 -7.75
C ASN A 80 2.22 2.87 -7.14
N HIS A 81 1.81 2.05 -6.17
CA HIS A 81 0.46 2.03 -5.60
C HIS A 81 0.45 1.37 -4.22
N VAL A 82 -0.67 1.50 -3.52
CA VAL A 82 -0.94 0.81 -2.24
C VAL A 82 -2.32 0.16 -2.29
N ALA A 83 -2.66 -0.64 -1.29
CA ALA A 83 -4.01 -1.16 -1.10
C ALA A 83 -5.02 0.00 -0.99
N ARG A 84 -6.25 -0.22 -1.48
CA ARG A 84 -7.30 0.83 -1.47
C ARG A 84 -7.64 1.31 -0.07
N GLN A 85 -7.60 0.41 0.93
CA GLN A 85 -7.76 0.76 2.34
C GLN A 85 -6.40 0.85 3.07
N TYR A 86 -5.37 1.40 2.42
CA TYR A 86 -4.07 1.61 3.05
C TYR A 86 -4.23 2.21 4.46
N HIS A 87 -3.64 1.58 5.43
CA HIS A 87 -3.61 2.03 6.82
C HIS A 87 -2.47 1.33 7.54
N SER A 88 -1.62 2.11 8.21
CA SER A 88 -0.53 1.56 9.00
C SER A 88 -0.94 1.44 10.47
N ASP A 89 -0.93 0.23 10.99
CA ASP A 89 -1.11 -0.06 12.42
C ASP A 89 0.24 -0.06 13.18
N ALA A 90 1.37 -0.12 12.43
CA ALA A 90 2.74 -0.19 12.97
C ALA A 90 3.60 1.04 12.63
N GLN A 91 2.96 2.14 12.26
CA GLN A 91 3.65 3.37 11.89
C GLN A 91 4.57 3.89 13.02
N PRO A 92 5.84 4.21 12.74
CA PRO A 92 6.73 4.79 13.73
C PRO A 92 6.26 6.15 14.24
N ASP A 93 6.49 6.42 15.53
CA ASP A 93 6.18 7.71 16.13
C ASP A 93 6.84 8.87 15.36
N GLY A 94 6.08 9.95 15.18
CA GLY A 94 6.54 11.15 14.48
C GLY A 94 6.48 11.09 12.95
N THR A 95 6.06 9.95 12.36
CA THR A 95 5.78 9.86 10.92
C THR A 95 4.31 10.18 10.61
N THR A 96 4.00 10.51 9.36
CA THR A 96 2.63 10.82 8.91
C THR A 96 2.23 9.82 7.82
N GLN A 97 1.06 9.19 7.97
CA GLN A 97 0.54 8.24 6.99
C GLN A 97 0.37 8.85 5.60
N LEU A 98 0.49 8.00 4.58
CA LEU A 98 0.07 8.36 3.21
C LEU A 98 -1.41 8.76 3.23
N GLY A 99 -1.72 9.88 2.58
CA GLY A 99 -3.06 10.43 2.47
C GLY A 99 -3.57 11.22 3.67
N ALA A 100 -2.86 11.22 4.81
CA ALA A 100 -3.35 11.88 6.04
C ALA A 100 -3.53 13.40 5.91
N ASN A 101 -2.75 14.04 5.04
CA ASN A 101 -2.78 15.48 4.80
C ASN A 101 -3.33 15.84 3.42
N ASP A 102 -3.88 14.86 2.68
CA ASP A 102 -4.40 15.08 1.34
C ASP A 102 -5.65 15.95 1.36
N ASP A 103 -5.78 16.83 0.37
CA ASP A 103 -7.04 17.53 0.09
C ASP A 103 -7.79 16.79 -1.04
N PRO A 104 -8.86 16.04 -0.72
CA PRO A 104 -9.59 15.25 -1.70
C PRO A 104 -10.48 16.06 -2.64
N ASN A 105 -10.53 17.39 -2.49
CA ASN A 105 -11.26 18.29 -3.40
C ASN A 105 -10.52 18.53 -4.72
N TYR A 106 -9.25 18.14 -4.81
CA TYR A 106 -8.44 18.28 -6.02
C TYR A 106 -8.15 16.92 -6.65
N SER A 107 -8.39 16.80 -7.96
CA SER A 107 -8.03 15.58 -8.70
C SER A 107 -6.51 15.35 -8.76
N PHE A 108 -5.75 16.45 -8.81
CA PHE A 108 -4.31 16.48 -8.66
C PHE A 108 -3.89 17.64 -7.75
N SER A 109 -2.97 17.37 -6.87
CA SER A 109 -2.18 18.36 -6.13
C SER A 109 -0.81 17.76 -5.87
N PRO A 110 0.32 18.47 -6.07
CA PRO A 110 1.65 17.94 -5.77
C PRO A 110 1.87 17.66 -4.28
N TYR A 111 0.97 18.14 -3.41
CA TYR A 111 0.99 17.92 -1.97
C TYR A 111 0.18 16.69 -1.54
N ASN A 112 -0.68 16.15 -2.41
CA ASN A 112 -1.45 14.94 -2.15
C ASN A 112 -0.61 13.68 -2.42
N ASN A 113 -0.81 12.66 -1.60
CA ASN A 113 -0.19 11.35 -1.84
C ASN A 113 -0.98 10.50 -2.84
N PHE A 114 -2.27 10.81 -3.05
CA PHE A 114 -3.14 10.09 -3.98
C PHE A 114 -3.75 11.03 -5.02
N TYR A 115 -4.27 10.43 -6.11
CA TYR A 115 -5.11 11.10 -7.09
C TYR A 115 -6.57 10.83 -6.73
N TYR A 116 -7.37 11.89 -6.60
CA TYR A 116 -8.78 11.79 -6.26
C TYR A 116 -9.67 12.03 -7.49
N ILE A 117 -10.90 11.55 -7.40
CA ILE A 117 -11.98 11.84 -8.33
C ILE A 117 -13.00 12.67 -7.53
N PRO A 118 -12.84 14.00 -7.46
CA PRO A 118 -13.64 14.86 -6.59
C PRO A 118 -15.14 14.70 -6.86
N GLN A 119 -15.94 14.75 -5.78
CA GLN A 119 -17.40 14.66 -5.82
C GLN A 119 -17.98 13.38 -6.45
N SER A 120 -17.15 12.36 -6.65
CA SER A 120 -17.58 11.06 -7.18
C SER A 120 -17.34 9.96 -6.16
N GLU A 121 -18.35 9.12 -5.94
CA GLU A 121 -18.22 7.89 -5.20
C GLU A 121 -17.65 6.80 -6.11
N LEU A 122 -16.95 5.83 -5.54
CA LEU A 122 -16.47 4.67 -6.28
C LEU A 122 -17.65 3.78 -6.70
N HIS A 123 -17.76 3.52 -8.00
CA HIS A 123 -18.75 2.64 -8.62
C HIS A 123 -18.05 1.51 -9.36
N GLY A 124 -17.48 0.56 -8.62
CA GLY A 124 -16.80 -0.58 -9.22
C GLY A 124 -17.73 -1.42 -10.10
N GLN A 125 -17.26 -1.74 -11.30
CA GLN A 125 -17.97 -2.63 -12.22
C GLN A 125 -17.67 -4.12 -11.88
N PHE A 126 -17.80 -4.45 -10.59
CA PHE A 126 -17.59 -5.78 -10.00
C PHE A 126 -18.46 -5.89 -8.73
N ASP A 127 -18.46 -7.03 -8.08
CA ASP A 127 -19.21 -7.21 -6.83
C ASP A 127 -18.61 -6.36 -5.69
N MET A 128 -19.24 -5.22 -5.42
CA MET A 128 -18.86 -4.28 -4.36
C MET A 128 -19.18 -4.80 -2.95
N THR A 129 -19.90 -5.91 -2.81
CA THR A 129 -20.15 -6.53 -1.48
C THR A 129 -19.04 -7.49 -1.08
N GLY A 130 -18.46 -8.23 -2.04
CA GLY A 130 -17.44 -9.24 -1.77
C GLY A 130 -17.88 -10.28 -0.72
N ASN A 131 -19.19 -10.52 -0.59
CA ASN A 131 -19.85 -11.32 0.46
C ASN A 131 -19.81 -10.69 1.86
N ALA A 132 -19.53 -9.40 2.01
CA ALA A 132 -19.77 -8.66 3.24
C ALA A 132 -21.26 -8.32 3.42
N LEU A 133 -21.66 -7.90 4.63
CA LEU A 133 -23.03 -7.46 4.91
C LEU A 133 -23.38 -6.16 4.20
N GLU A 134 -22.40 -5.27 4.08
CA GLU A 134 -22.55 -3.96 3.43
C GLU A 134 -21.59 -3.87 2.22
N PRO A 135 -21.96 -3.15 1.17
CA PRO A 135 -21.05 -2.90 0.05
C PRO A 135 -19.89 -1.99 0.49
N TYR A 136 -18.77 -2.08 -0.22
CA TYR A 136 -17.67 -1.14 -0.05
C TYR A 136 -18.04 0.25 -0.54
N HIS A 137 -17.75 1.25 0.27
CA HIS A 137 -17.96 2.66 -0.03
C HIS A 137 -16.64 3.44 0.02
N GLU A 138 -16.38 4.26 -0.99
CA GLU A 138 -15.25 5.19 -1.03
C GLU A 138 -15.67 6.52 -1.66
N PHE A 139 -15.66 7.60 -0.86
CA PHE A 139 -15.96 8.95 -1.32
C PHE A 139 -14.95 9.97 -0.76
N PRO A 140 -14.35 10.82 -1.62
CA PRO A 140 -14.32 10.64 -3.07
C PRO A 140 -13.50 9.43 -3.48
N ALA A 141 -13.79 8.88 -4.66
CA ALA A 141 -13.03 7.78 -5.24
C ALA A 141 -11.59 8.20 -5.52
N LYS A 142 -10.68 7.21 -5.56
CA LYS A 142 -9.26 7.40 -5.92
C LYS A 142 -8.92 6.65 -7.19
N ALA A 143 -7.96 7.18 -7.96
CA ALA A 143 -7.44 6.51 -9.15
C ALA A 143 -6.80 5.17 -8.80
N THR A 144 -7.00 4.16 -9.66
CA THR A 144 -6.41 2.82 -9.49
C THR A 144 -4.91 2.80 -9.79
N GLY A 145 -4.21 1.82 -9.25
CA GLY A 145 -2.76 1.64 -9.47
C GLY A 145 -2.35 1.52 -10.93
N ASN A 146 -3.24 1.05 -11.81
CA ASN A 146 -3.01 0.95 -13.26
C ASN A 146 -3.41 2.21 -14.05
N ASN A 147 -3.44 3.38 -13.41
CA ASN A 147 -3.69 4.68 -14.02
C ASN A 147 -5.12 4.87 -14.58
N ARG A 148 -6.13 4.29 -13.93
CA ARG A 148 -7.51 4.62 -14.25
C ARG A 148 -7.97 5.79 -13.36
N PHE A 149 -8.18 6.95 -13.99
CA PHE A 149 -8.52 8.23 -13.33
C PHE A 149 -10.02 8.53 -13.41
N ASP A 150 -10.87 7.51 -13.21
CA ASP A 150 -12.32 7.65 -13.06
C ASP A 150 -12.85 6.80 -11.90
N ALA A 151 -14.13 6.97 -11.56
CA ALA A 151 -14.77 6.29 -10.45
C ALA A 151 -15.37 4.91 -10.81
N TYR A 152 -15.12 4.38 -12.01
CA TYR A 152 -15.76 3.18 -12.55
C TYR A 152 -14.78 2.06 -12.94
N PRO A 153 -13.85 1.65 -12.05
CA PRO A 153 -12.95 0.57 -12.36
C PRO A 153 -13.71 -0.75 -12.57
N ASN A 154 -13.22 -1.59 -13.48
CA ASN A 154 -13.76 -2.92 -13.73
C ASN A 154 -12.87 -4.01 -13.13
N ILE A 155 -13.29 -5.27 -13.25
CA ILE A 155 -12.58 -6.43 -12.67
C ILE A 155 -11.15 -6.62 -13.22
N ASN A 156 -10.84 -6.10 -14.40
CA ASN A 156 -9.51 -6.19 -15.02
C ASN A 156 -8.61 -5.01 -14.64
N ASP A 157 -9.18 -3.97 -14.04
CA ASP A 157 -8.38 -2.89 -13.44
C ASP A 157 -7.77 -3.37 -12.13
N TRP A 158 -6.77 -2.63 -11.63
CA TRP A 158 -6.21 -2.90 -10.31
C TRP A 158 -7.09 -2.23 -9.25
N TYR A 159 -8.37 -2.65 -9.21
CA TYR A 159 -9.41 -2.03 -8.40
C TYR A 159 -9.14 -2.10 -6.90
N GLU A 160 -8.36 -3.07 -6.46
CA GLU A 160 -7.93 -3.25 -5.06
C GLU A 160 -6.83 -2.27 -4.63
N THR A 161 -6.30 -1.48 -5.57
CA THR A 161 -5.18 -0.55 -5.32
C THR A 161 -5.53 0.90 -5.64
N VAL A 162 -4.77 1.82 -5.06
CA VAL A 162 -4.81 3.25 -5.37
C VAL A 162 -3.43 3.76 -5.78
N LYS A 163 -3.40 4.63 -6.79
CA LYS A 163 -2.19 5.20 -7.37
C LYS A 163 -1.52 6.19 -6.41
N LEU A 164 -0.21 6.03 -6.22
CA LEU A 164 0.61 7.02 -5.51
C LEU A 164 0.97 8.19 -6.44
N ASN A 165 0.91 9.39 -5.86
CA ASN A 165 1.19 10.65 -6.56
C ASN A 165 2.59 11.14 -6.22
N TYR A 166 3.46 11.11 -7.20
CA TYR A 166 4.84 11.63 -7.13
C TYR A 166 5.00 13.02 -7.77
N GLY A 167 3.92 13.78 -7.90
CA GLY A 167 3.94 15.12 -8.48
C GLY A 167 3.85 15.17 -10.00
N VAL A 168 3.27 14.12 -10.62
CA VAL A 168 3.01 14.09 -12.07
C VAL A 168 1.53 14.24 -12.34
N ASP A 169 1.11 15.30 -13.02
CA ASP A 169 -0.30 15.53 -13.39
C ASP A 169 -0.65 14.76 -14.68
N TYR A 170 -0.99 13.48 -14.51
CA TYR A 170 -1.34 12.60 -15.64
C TYR A 170 -2.60 13.05 -16.39
N GLN A 171 -3.50 13.77 -15.76
CA GLN A 171 -4.76 14.21 -16.36
C GLN A 171 -4.58 15.50 -17.20
N ASN A 172 -3.47 16.21 -17.01
CA ASN A 172 -3.13 17.43 -17.75
C ASN A 172 -1.79 17.27 -18.49
N GLY A 173 -1.69 16.25 -19.32
CA GLY A 173 -0.55 16.03 -20.22
C GLY A 173 0.73 15.52 -19.55
N GLY A 174 0.67 15.04 -18.32
CA GLY A 174 1.83 14.47 -17.61
C GLY A 174 2.84 15.54 -17.15
N THR A 175 2.39 16.74 -16.87
CA THR A 175 3.27 17.82 -16.36
C THR A 175 3.84 17.46 -14.99
N CYS A 176 5.13 17.74 -14.80
CA CYS A 176 5.87 17.42 -13.58
C CYS A 176 5.89 18.63 -12.63
N HIS A 177 5.57 18.37 -11.35
CA HIS A 177 5.54 19.35 -10.26
C HIS A 177 6.47 18.87 -9.14
N PHE A 178 7.79 19.02 -9.32
CA PHE A 178 8.83 18.51 -8.40
C PHE A 178 9.47 19.59 -7.53
N SER A 179 8.98 20.82 -7.61
CA SER A 179 9.44 21.93 -6.77
C SER A 179 8.23 22.68 -6.18
N PRO A 180 8.01 22.64 -4.86
CA PRO A 180 8.76 21.85 -3.88
C PRO A 180 8.66 20.34 -4.11
N THR A 181 9.58 19.57 -3.49
CA THR A 181 9.55 18.10 -3.56
C THR A 181 8.21 17.55 -3.08
N PRO A 182 7.52 16.69 -3.84
CA PRO A 182 6.28 16.07 -3.40
C PRO A 182 6.44 15.29 -2.10
N ASP A 183 5.46 15.39 -1.21
CA ASP A 183 5.44 14.74 0.10
C ASP A 183 5.61 13.21 0.02
N THR A 184 5.05 12.58 -1.01
CA THR A 184 5.19 11.15 -1.27
C THR A 184 6.65 10.70 -1.37
N TRP A 185 7.54 11.53 -1.94
CA TRP A 185 8.97 11.20 -2.05
C TRP A 185 9.62 11.06 -0.67
N THR A 186 9.33 11.99 0.22
CA THR A 186 9.86 11.98 1.59
C THR A 186 9.34 10.77 2.36
N LYS A 187 8.05 10.50 2.30
CA LYS A 187 7.44 9.35 2.96
C LYS A 187 8.00 8.01 2.45
N MET A 188 8.19 7.89 1.13
CA MET A 188 8.79 6.68 0.55
C MET A 188 10.26 6.51 0.96
N LEU A 189 11.01 7.62 1.08
CA LEU A 189 12.38 7.56 1.62
C LEU A 189 12.38 7.07 3.07
N ASP A 190 11.47 7.56 3.92
CA ASP A 190 11.37 7.11 5.32
C ASP A 190 11.07 5.60 5.40
N ILE A 191 10.18 5.09 4.54
CA ILE A 191 9.87 3.66 4.44
C ILE A 191 11.11 2.85 4.03
N LEU A 192 11.86 3.30 3.02
CA LEU A 192 13.09 2.64 2.58
C LEU A 192 14.15 2.63 3.69
N LEU A 193 14.29 3.73 4.43
CA LEU A 193 15.21 3.82 5.58
C LEU A 193 14.77 2.90 6.72
N PHE A 194 13.46 2.80 7.00
CA PHE A 194 12.92 1.88 7.99
C PHE A 194 13.30 0.42 7.67
N TRP A 195 13.04 -0.04 6.44
CA TRP A 195 13.40 -1.41 6.05
C TRP A 195 14.90 -1.64 5.98
N SER A 196 15.68 -0.64 5.54
CA SER A 196 17.15 -0.70 5.58
C SER A 196 17.68 -0.88 7.00
N SER A 197 17.01 -0.30 8.01
CA SER A 197 17.38 -0.49 9.42
C SER A 197 17.17 -1.94 9.92
N LYS A 198 16.39 -2.76 9.20
CA LYS A 198 16.17 -4.19 9.47
C LYS A 198 17.32 -5.08 8.93
N ASN A 199 18.39 -4.46 8.47
CA ASN A 199 19.61 -5.14 7.99
C ASN A 199 19.38 -5.99 6.72
N ILE A 200 18.42 -5.61 5.87
CA ILE A 200 18.31 -6.16 4.52
C ILE A 200 19.39 -5.56 3.61
N ASP A 201 19.74 -6.24 2.52
CA ASP A 201 20.81 -5.82 1.61
C ASP A 201 20.29 -5.00 0.40
N GLY A 202 18.99 -5.01 0.15
CA GLY A 202 18.43 -4.25 -0.95
C GLY A 202 16.94 -4.50 -1.21
N PHE A 203 16.45 -3.83 -2.24
CA PHE A 203 15.07 -3.88 -2.67
C PHE A 203 14.95 -4.32 -4.13
N ARG A 204 13.90 -5.06 -4.45
CA ARG A 204 13.38 -5.19 -5.80
C ARG A 204 12.18 -4.27 -5.90
N CYS A 205 12.32 -3.18 -6.69
CA CYS A 205 11.22 -2.25 -6.91
C CYS A 205 10.27 -2.81 -7.98
N ASP A 206 8.99 -2.89 -7.62
CA ASP A 206 7.91 -3.26 -8.52
C ASP A 206 7.22 -1.99 -9.03
N MET A 207 7.21 -1.80 -10.38
CA MET A 207 6.70 -0.57 -11.00
C MET A 207 5.73 -0.87 -12.12
#